data_2bb8f8369fbd8e6aa6d589d33fdf0e4e
#
_entry.id   2bb8f8369fbd8e6aa6d589d33fdf0e4e
#
_cell.length_a   1.000
_cell.length_b   1.000
_cell.length_c   1.000
_cell.angle_alpha   90.00
_cell.angle_beta   90.00
_cell.angle_gamma   90.00
#
_symmetry.space_group_name_H-M   'P 1'
#
loop_
_entity.id
_entity.type
_entity.pdbx_description
1 polymer ?
#
loop_
_entity_poly.entity_id
_entity_poly.type
_entity_poly.pdbx_seq_one_letter_code
_entity_poly.pdbx_strand_id
1 'polypeptide(L)'
;MLVASGFAARFSAVFAAVWLVGALAVAQAAPQDGADAYPSRTVRMIVPFPAGGPTDILSRVVAQRLSEVWGQPVVVENQPGANTAIAAARVAKMPADGYTLLAAMDVTMVLNPITSKNLSYDPLKDFAPITLGSKNTSLLSVRAEDGPKTVKELIARAKAAPGKLNYGAGIITTRLAGYLFNREAGLDVQYIPFNGSPPTVQGLLTGAVDYIVDGTATSLPLIQAGKLRALAKLNSRPLPALPEVRSLAVEAGIPALDDVSTWIGFVAPAGTPRGIIDKIQREVVKMYADPVIAEKLQNAGISTASSSPEEFDAFVRKELDRWGQVFKDSGIQLN
;
A
#
# COMPACT_ATOMS: atom_id res chain seq x y z
N MET A 1 5.81 -19.72 94.39
CA MET A 1 5.93 -18.61 93.50
C MET A 1 6.54 -19.10 92.19
N LEU A 2 5.71 -19.47 91.27
CA LEU A 2 6.10 -19.82 89.90
C LEU A 2 4.79 -20.33 89.24
N VAL A 3 4.19 -19.53 88.38
CA VAL A 3 3.36 -19.95 87.24
C VAL A 3 2.79 -18.67 86.60
N ALA A 4 3.39 -18.26 85.51
CA ALA A 4 2.75 -17.41 84.52
C ALA A 4 3.71 -17.15 83.34
N SER A 5 3.89 -18.13 82.44
CA SER A 5 4.50 -17.90 81.14
C SER A 5 4.10 -19.03 80.18
N GLY A 6 2.96 -18.93 79.57
CA GLY A 6 2.54 -19.98 78.65
C GLY A 6 1.35 -19.68 77.75
N PHE A 7 0.87 -18.44 77.73
CA PHE A 7 -0.37 -18.14 76.98
C PHE A 7 -0.22 -17.15 75.84
N ALA A 8 0.96 -16.49 75.67
CA ALA A 8 1.14 -15.46 74.62
C ALA A 8 1.68 -15.99 73.27
N ALA A 9 2.16 -17.23 73.19
CA ALA A 9 2.84 -17.74 71.97
C ALA A 9 1.89 -18.43 70.98
N ARG A 10 0.64 -18.70 71.30
CA ARG A 10 -0.28 -19.41 70.41
C ARG A 10 -1.26 -18.57 69.62
N PHE A 11 -1.38 -17.30 69.90
CA PHE A 11 -2.29 -16.39 69.17
C PHE A 11 -1.61 -15.68 67.98
N SER A 12 -0.28 -15.58 67.96
CA SER A 12 0.43 -14.91 66.86
C SER A 12 0.60 -15.75 65.59
N ALA A 13 0.49 -17.09 65.67
CA ALA A 13 0.66 -17.97 64.51
C ALA A 13 -0.60 -18.09 63.64
N VAL A 14 -1.80 -17.82 64.18
CA VAL A 14 -3.06 -17.93 63.45
C VAL A 14 -3.34 -16.66 62.64
N PHE A 15 -2.88 -15.48 63.09
CA PHE A 15 -3.06 -14.20 62.37
C PHE A 15 -2.11 -14.07 61.16
N ALA A 16 -0.92 -14.69 61.17
CA ALA A 16 -0.01 -14.66 60.04
C ALA A 16 -0.43 -15.55 58.86
N ALA A 17 -1.18 -16.62 59.10
CA ALA A 17 -1.65 -17.53 58.07
C ALA A 17 -2.85 -16.98 57.26
N VAL A 18 -3.66 -16.06 57.83
CA VAL A 18 -4.81 -15.45 57.13
C VAL A 18 -4.40 -14.35 56.17
N TRP A 19 -3.24 -13.70 56.37
CA TRP A 19 -2.72 -12.67 55.44
C TRP A 19 -1.99 -13.26 54.25
N LEU A 20 -1.51 -14.50 54.29
CA LEU A 20 -0.82 -15.14 53.16
C LEU A 20 -1.78 -15.77 52.13
N VAL A 21 -3.04 -16.04 52.48
CA VAL A 21 -4.03 -16.61 51.55
C VAL A 21 -4.78 -15.51 50.77
N GLY A 22 -4.75 -14.26 51.25
CA GLY A 22 -5.36 -13.11 50.58
C GLY A 22 -4.53 -12.52 49.45
N ALA A 23 -3.23 -12.85 49.35
CA ALA A 23 -2.30 -12.26 48.35
C ALA A 23 -2.19 -13.04 47.03
N LEU A 24 -2.86 -14.17 46.90
CA LEU A 24 -2.76 -15.07 45.71
C LEU A 24 -3.96 -15.00 44.75
N ALA A 25 -4.91 -14.07 44.93
CA ALA A 25 -6.11 -14.00 44.12
C ALA A 25 -6.24 -12.68 43.32
N VAL A 26 -5.17 -11.94 43.16
CA VAL A 26 -5.10 -10.94 42.10
C VAL A 26 -4.24 -11.54 40.98
N ALA A 27 -4.72 -12.63 40.37
CA ALA A 27 -4.37 -12.92 39.02
C ALA A 27 -4.88 -11.71 38.22
N GLN A 28 -3.95 -10.81 37.89
CA GLN A 28 -4.18 -9.78 36.88
C GLN A 28 -4.75 -10.50 35.65
N ALA A 29 -6.07 -10.42 35.47
CA ALA A 29 -6.65 -10.58 34.16
C ALA A 29 -5.87 -9.58 33.28
N ALA A 30 -4.98 -10.09 32.44
CA ALA A 30 -4.42 -9.30 31.35
C ALA A 30 -5.61 -8.58 30.70
N PRO A 31 -5.51 -7.30 30.34
CA PRO A 31 -6.58 -6.62 29.64
C PRO A 31 -6.95 -7.52 28.48
N GLN A 32 -8.12 -8.10 28.49
CA GLN A 32 -8.69 -8.75 27.31
C GLN A 32 -8.69 -7.65 26.27
N ASP A 33 -7.82 -7.79 25.29
CA ASP A 33 -7.69 -6.85 24.19
C ASP A 33 -9.09 -6.47 23.76
N GLY A 34 -9.40 -5.16 23.71
CA GLY A 34 -10.73 -4.64 23.38
C GLY A 34 -11.21 -5.02 21.97
N ALA A 35 -10.62 -6.06 21.38
CA ALA A 35 -10.90 -6.63 20.09
C ALA A 35 -12.32 -7.22 19.98
N ASP A 36 -12.88 -7.75 21.08
CA ASP A 36 -14.24 -8.34 21.04
C ASP A 36 -15.31 -7.28 20.81
N ALA A 37 -15.17 -6.09 21.42
CA ALA A 37 -16.07 -4.96 21.24
C ALA A 37 -15.71 -4.04 20.06
N TYR A 38 -14.59 -4.30 19.37
CA TYR A 38 -14.15 -3.52 18.21
C TYR A 38 -14.81 -4.04 16.91
N PRO A 39 -15.26 -3.14 16.00
CA PRO A 39 -15.47 -1.72 16.21
C PRO A 39 -16.84 -1.44 16.84
N SER A 40 -16.93 -0.46 17.74
CA SER A 40 -18.19 0.02 18.34
C SER A 40 -18.67 1.36 17.73
N ARG A 41 -17.89 1.93 16.81
CA ARG A 41 -18.17 3.19 16.09
C ARG A 41 -17.53 3.17 14.72
N THR A 42 -17.78 4.22 13.92
CA THR A 42 -17.22 4.38 12.57
C THR A 42 -15.70 4.25 12.56
N VAL A 43 -15.18 3.42 11.66
CA VAL A 43 -13.76 3.29 11.32
C VAL A 43 -13.47 4.15 10.09
N ARG A 44 -12.38 4.88 10.09
CA ARG A 44 -11.94 5.72 8.96
C ARG A 44 -10.78 5.05 8.25
N MET A 45 -10.91 4.89 6.93
CA MET A 45 -9.83 4.39 6.06
C MET A 45 -9.32 5.55 5.21
N ILE A 46 -8.13 6.05 5.54
CA ILE A 46 -7.50 7.16 4.83
C ILE A 46 -6.82 6.62 3.58
N VAL A 47 -7.16 7.23 2.44
CA VAL A 47 -6.58 6.94 1.12
C VAL A 47 -5.76 8.16 0.68
N PRO A 48 -4.43 8.05 0.54
CA PRO A 48 -3.56 9.19 0.26
C PRO A 48 -3.52 9.59 -1.22
N PHE A 49 -4.60 9.32 -1.96
CA PHE A 49 -4.74 9.60 -3.40
C PHE A 49 -6.12 10.14 -3.74
N PRO A 50 -6.27 10.78 -4.92
CA PRO A 50 -7.59 11.14 -5.46
C PRO A 50 -8.48 9.90 -5.63
N ALA A 51 -9.80 10.14 -5.58
CA ALA A 51 -10.79 9.10 -5.81
C ALA A 51 -10.68 8.51 -7.24
N GLY A 52 -11.08 7.25 -7.40
CA GLY A 52 -11.10 6.53 -8.68
C GLY A 52 -9.77 5.90 -9.11
N GLY A 53 -8.69 6.06 -8.33
CA GLY A 53 -7.44 5.33 -8.54
C GLY A 53 -7.45 3.93 -7.91
N PRO A 54 -6.45 3.08 -8.22
CA PRO A 54 -6.40 1.69 -7.72
C PRO A 54 -6.51 1.57 -6.20
N THR A 55 -5.86 2.47 -5.46
CA THR A 55 -5.91 2.48 -3.99
C THR A 55 -7.31 2.81 -3.47
N ASP A 56 -8.00 3.76 -4.10
CA ASP A 56 -9.36 4.13 -3.73
C ASP A 56 -10.36 2.98 -4.02
N ILE A 57 -10.27 2.38 -5.21
CA ILE A 57 -11.12 1.25 -5.61
C ILE A 57 -10.98 0.09 -4.63
N LEU A 58 -9.74 -0.35 -4.34
CA LEU A 58 -9.49 -1.42 -3.39
C LEU A 58 -10.00 -1.07 -2.00
N SER A 59 -9.70 0.13 -1.51
CA SER A 59 -10.10 0.58 -0.18
C SER A 59 -11.62 0.61 0.00
N ARG A 60 -12.38 1.00 -1.04
CA ARG A 60 -13.85 0.97 -0.99
C ARG A 60 -14.40 -0.45 -0.95
N VAL A 61 -13.81 -1.39 -1.67
CA VAL A 61 -14.23 -2.80 -1.61
C VAL A 61 -13.95 -3.38 -0.22
N VAL A 62 -12.76 -3.10 0.34
CA VAL A 62 -12.43 -3.54 1.72
C VAL A 62 -13.34 -2.88 2.74
N ALA A 63 -13.54 -1.56 2.67
CA ALA A 63 -14.39 -0.81 3.58
C ALA A 63 -15.84 -1.28 3.56
N GLN A 64 -16.39 -1.56 2.38
CA GLN A 64 -17.73 -2.11 2.22
C GLN A 64 -17.83 -3.45 2.93
N ARG A 65 -16.90 -4.38 2.66
CA ARG A 65 -16.91 -5.70 3.27
C ARG A 65 -16.78 -5.65 4.79
N LEU A 66 -15.87 -4.84 5.30
CA LEU A 66 -15.69 -4.66 6.74
C LEU A 66 -16.94 -4.06 7.38
N SER A 67 -17.62 -3.11 6.73
CA SER A 67 -18.88 -2.55 7.22
C SER A 67 -19.98 -3.59 7.32
N GLU A 68 -20.10 -4.47 6.32
CA GLU A 68 -21.10 -5.56 6.29
C GLU A 68 -20.87 -6.56 7.42
N VAL A 69 -19.59 -6.96 7.64
CA VAL A 69 -19.24 -7.97 8.65
C VAL A 69 -19.36 -7.43 10.08
N TRP A 70 -19.00 -6.17 10.29
CA TRP A 70 -18.96 -5.59 11.63
C TRP A 70 -20.26 -4.89 12.05
N GLY A 71 -21.15 -4.61 11.11
CA GLY A 71 -22.37 -3.82 11.40
C GLY A 71 -22.04 -2.36 11.80
N GLN A 72 -20.82 -1.90 11.54
CA GLN A 72 -20.35 -0.55 11.83
C GLN A 72 -19.79 0.08 10.54
N PRO A 73 -20.03 1.37 10.30
CA PRO A 73 -19.52 2.01 9.08
C PRO A 73 -18.00 2.01 9.02
N VAL A 74 -17.43 1.64 7.88
CA VAL A 74 -16.04 1.89 7.50
C VAL A 74 -16.04 2.89 6.35
N VAL A 75 -15.54 4.10 6.59
CA VAL A 75 -15.64 5.23 5.66
C VAL A 75 -14.29 5.52 5.03
N VAL A 76 -14.26 5.57 3.70
CA VAL A 76 -13.06 5.95 2.93
C VAL A 76 -12.98 7.46 2.80
N GLU A 77 -11.83 8.03 3.17
CA GLU A 77 -11.51 9.45 3.05
C GLU A 77 -10.27 9.66 2.18
N ASN A 78 -10.43 10.33 1.05
CA ASN A 78 -9.32 10.67 0.16
C ASN A 78 -8.58 11.91 0.65
N GLN A 79 -7.28 11.79 0.89
CA GLN A 79 -6.39 12.88 1.35
C GLN A 79 -5.11 12.90 0.52
N PRO A 80 -5.16 13.34 -0.74
CA PRO A 80 -4.00 13.40 -1.61
C PRO A 80 -3.04 14.52 -1.20
N GLY A 81 -1.77 14.37 -1.57
CA GLY A 81 -0.76 15.44 -1.44
C GLY A 81 0.63 14.95 -1.05
N ALA A 82 1.64 15.67 -1.55
CA ALA A 82 3.07 15.44 -1.30
C ALA A 82 3.48 13.96 -1.42
N ASN A 83 3.10 13.31 -2.53
CA ASN A 83 3.36 11.87 -2.74
C ASN A 83 2.95 11.03 -1.54
N THR A 84 1.73 11.19 -1.03
CA THR A 84 1.17 10.50 0.13
C THR A 84 1.64 10.97 1.51
N ALA A 85 2.70 11.77 1.60
CA ALA A 85 3.34 12.12 2.87
C ALA A 85 2.42 12.89 3.82
N ILE A 86 1.49 13.74 3.30
CA ILE A 86 0.55 14.50 4.14
C ILE A 86 -0.38 13.55 4.91
N ALA A 87 -1.00 12.62 4.22
CA ALA A 87 -1.91 11.67 4.85
C ALA A 87 -1.18 10.72 5.81
N ALA A 88 -0.02 10.21 5.41
CA ALA A 88 0.80 9.32 6.24
C ALA A 88 1.22 10.01 7.55
N ALA A 89 1.78 11.24 7.48
CA ALA A 89 2.18 12.00 8.65
C ALA A 89 1.02 12.36 9.59
N ARG A 90 -0.19 12.55 9.03
CA ARG A 90 -1.39 12.75 9.82
C ARG A 90 -1.80 11.47 10.54
N VAL A 91 -1.88 10.35 9.84
CA VAL A 91 -2.29 9.06 10.42
C VAL A 91 -1.28 8.58 11.47
N ALA A 92 0.02 8.78 11.28
CA ALA A 92 1.06 8.46 12.25
C ALA A 92 0.84 9.10 13.63
N LYS A 93 0.09 10.23 13.70
CA LYS A 93 -0.21 10.96 14.93
C LYS A 93 -1.62 10.71 15.48
N MET A 94 -2.41 9.85 14.83
CA MET A 94 -3.74 9.49 15.29
C MET A 94 -3.68 8.48 16.45
N PRO A 95 -4.75 8.39 17.28
CA PRO A 95 -4.82 7.39 18.32
C PRO A 95 -4.62 5.97 17.77
N ALA A 96 -3.86 5.17 18.52
CA ALA A 96 -3.58 3.77 18.18
C ALA A 96 -4.71 2.84 18.68
N ASP A 97 -5.95 3.15 18.32
CA ASP A 97 -7.17 2.48 18.79
C ASP A 97 -7.87 1.67 17.69
N GLY A 98 -7.28 1.60 16.49
CA GLY A 98 -7.81 0.88 15.33
C GLY A 98 -8.89 1.62 14.54
N TYR A 99 -9.37 2.80 14.99
CA TYR A 99 -10.44 3.54 14.30
C TYR A 99 -9.95 4.45 13.17
N THR A 100 -8.63 4.52 12.96
CA THR A 100 -8.03 5.15 11.78
C THR A 100 -7.06 4.18 11.14
N LEU A 101 -7.30 3.87 9.87
CA LEU A 101 -6.47 3.00 9.04
C LEU A 101 -5.89 3.81 7.88
N LEU A 102 -4.74 3.41 7.36
CA LEU A 102 -4.15 3.99 6.16
C LEU A 102 -4.02 2.92 5.08
N ALA A 103 -4.54 3.20 3.89
CA ALA A 103 -4.21 2.43 2.70
C ALA A 103 -2.86 2.91 2.16
N ALA A 104 -1.78 2.33 2.68
CA ALA A 104 -0.42 2.69 2.33
C ALA A 104 0.03 2.02 1.02
N MET A 105 0.94 2.68 0.32
CA MET A 105 1.57 2.12 -0.89
C MET A 105 3.09 2.03 -0.73
N ASP A 106 3.74 1.40 -1.73
CA ASP A 106 5.18 1.44 -1.94
C ASP A 106 5.76 2.86 -1.83
N VAL A 107 5.06 3.85 -2.39
CA VAL A 107 5.44 5.27 -2.26
C VAL A 107 5.48 5.69 -0.78
N THR A 108 4.46 5.36 -0.01
CA THR A 108 4.33 5.74 1.40
C THR A 108 5.39 5.07 2.28
N MET A 109 5.54 3.75 2.10
CA MET A 109 6.32 2.93 3.02
C MET A 109 7.78 2.77 2.60
N VAL A 110 8.10 2.97 1.31
CA VAL A 110 9.42 2.67 0.74
C VAL A 110 10.04 3.87 0.04
N LEU A 111 9.37 4.46 -0.96
CA LEU A 111 10.02 5.46 -1.80
C LEU A 111 10.17 6.82 -1.12
N ASN A 112 9.18 7.28 -0.38
CA ASN A 112 9.30 8.54 0.37
C ASN A 112 10.46 8.53 1.38
N PRO A 113 10.67 7.47 2.20
CA PRO A 113 11.84 7.38 3.09
C PRO A 113 13.17 7.48 2.36
N ILE A 114 13.26 6.96 1.14
CA ILE A 114 14.49 6.97 0.35
C ILE A 114 14.72 8.34 -0.34
N THR A 115 13.63 8.97 -0.82
CA THR A 115 13.74 10.15 -1.70
C THR A 115 13.55 11.49 -0.98
N SER A 116 12.90 11.50 0.18
CA SER A 116 12.57 12.75 0.91
C SER A 116 13.54 13.00 2.04
N LYS A 117 14.25 14.13 1.99
CA LYS A 117 15.22 14.54 3.05
C LYS A 117 14.54 14.89 4.39
N ASN A 118 13.29 15.38 4.34
CA ASN A 118 12.56 15.90 5.52
C ASN A 118 11.20 15.20 5.63
N LEU A 119 11.21 13.86 5.72
CA LEU A 119 9.99 13.09 5.92
C LEU A 119 9.51 13.24 7.38
N SER A 120 8.24 13.53 7.57
CA SER A 120 7.64 13.78 8.89
C SER A 120 7.01 12.53 9.53
N TYR A 121 7.35 11.35 9.04
CA TYR A 121 7.00 10.03 9.60
C TYR A 121 8.09 9.01 9.31
N ASP A 122 8.13 7.95 10.11
CA ASP A 122 9.00 6.79 9.93
C ASP A 122 8.11 5.56 9.63
N PRO A 123 8.17 4.98 8.43
CA PRO A 123 7.26 3.88 8.05
C PRO A 123 7.38 2.64 8.93
N LEU A 124 8.55 2.40 9.54
CA LEU A 124 8.80 1.22 10.37
C LEU A 124 8.51 1.43 11.85
N LYS A 125 8.39 2.71 12.30
CA LYS A 125 8.16 3.02 13.72
C LYS A 125 6.75 3.57 13.98
N ASP A 126 6.18 4.31 13.03
CA ASP A 126 4.94 5.04 13.24
C ASP A 126 3.70 4.26 12.82
N PHE A 127 3.87 3.09 12.20
CA PHE A 127 2.77 2.25 11.74
C PHE A 127 2.88 0.81 12.21
N ALA A 128 1.72 0.23 12.51
CA ALA A 128 1.53 -1.20 12.72
C ALA A 128 1.00 -1.83 11.41
N PRO A 129 1.74 -2.76 10.78
CA PRO A 129 1.29 -3.47 9.60
C PRO A 129 0.03 -4.30 9.88
N ILE A 130 -0.92 -4.33 8.94
CA ILE A 130 -2.11 -5.18 9.01
C ILE A 130 -1.98 -6.31 7.99
N THR A 131 -1.92 -5.96 6.71
CA THR A 131 -1.77 -6.94 5.62
C THR A 131 -1.40 -6.25 4.31
N LEU A 132 -0.72 -6.97 3.45
CA LEU A 132 -0.64 -6.61 2.04
C LEU A 132 -2.06 -6.72 1.44
N GLY A 133 -2.46 -5.76 0.61
CA GLY A 133 -3.79 -5.72 0.00
C GLY A 133 -3.77 -6.07 -1.47
N SER A 134 -2.77 -5.61 -2.20
CA SER A 134 -2.57 -5.96 -3.60
C SER A 134 -1.12 -5.80 -4.04
N LYS A 135 -0.75 -6.55 -5.10
CA LYS A 135 0.48 -6.34 -5.87
C LYS A 135 0.10 -6.11 -7.33
N ASN A 136 0.15 -4.87 -7.77
CA ASN A 136 -0.39 -4.46 -9.04
C ASN A 136 0.67 -4.34 -10.13
N THR A 137 0.25 -4.58 -11.35
CA THR A 137 1.03 -4.31 -12.54
C THR A 137 0.74 -2.89 -13.02
N SER A 138 1.79 -2.16 -13.43
CA SER A 138 1.64 -0.93 -14.18
C SER A 138 1.81 -1.20 -15.68
N LEU A 139 1.25 -0.33 -16.50
CA LEU A 139 1.27 -0.41 -17.96
C LEU A 139 1.99 0.81 -18.53
N LEU A 140 2.79 0.57 -19.56
CA LEU A 140 3.22 1.58 -20.51
C LEU A 140 2.13 1.72 -21.56
N SER A 141 1.43 2.85 -21.60
CA SER A 141 0.27 3.06 -22.45
C SER A 141 0.36 4.32 -23.29
N VAL A 142 -0.27 4.28 -24.46
CA VAL A 142 -0.40 5.38 -25.41
C VAL A 142 -1.86 5.53 -25.83
N ARG A 143 -2.21 6.65 -26.50
CA ARG A 143 -3.51 6.75 -27.17
C ARG A 143 -3.62 5.68 -28.26
N ALA A 144 -4.77 5.07 -28.43
CA ALA A 144 -4.97 4.03 -29.43
C ALA A 144 -5.07 4.60 -30.86
N GLU A 145 -5.58 5.84 -30.99
CA GLU A 145 -5.87 6.50 -32.27
C GLU A 145 -4.59 6.84 -33.05
N ASP A 146 -3.65 7.55 -32.42
CA ASP A 146 -2.47 8.15 -33.06
C ASP A 146 -1.13 7.72 -32.45
N GLY A 147 -1.19 6.96 -31.36
CA GLY A 147 -0.02 6.46 -30.66
C GLY A 147 0.68 5.32 -31.39
N PRO A 148 1.97 5.07 -31.07
CA PRO A 148 2.71 3.94 -31.59
C PRO A 148 2.03 2.60 -31.27
N LYS A 149 2.25 1.58 -32.09
CA LYS A 149 1.65 0.25 -31.90
C LYS A 149 2.50 -0.68 -31.07
N THR A 150 3.79 -0.39 -30.96
CA THR A 150 4.77 -1.23 -30.24
C THR A 150 5.74 -0.38 -29.44
N VAL A 151 6.43 -1.00 -28.46
CA VAL A 151 7.52 -0.34 -27.71
C VAL A 151 8.64 0.09 -28.67
N LYS A 152 8.96 -0.70 -29.69
CA LYS A 152 9.97 -0.38 -30.70
C LYS A 152 9.62 0.87 -31.50
N GLU A 153 8.35 1.02 -31.90
CA GLU A 153 7.86 2.24 -32.57
C GLU A 153 7.92 3.46 -31.67
N LEU A 154 7.58 3.33 -30.37
CA LEU A 154 7.71 4.41 -29.39
C LEU A 154 9.17 4.87 -29.27
N ILE A 155 10.11 3.93 -29.12
CA ILE A 155 11.55 4.20 -29.05
C ILE A 155 12.03 4.89 -30.34
N ALA A 156 11.64 4.39 -31.52
CA ALA A 156 12.01 4.98 -32.81
C ALA A 156 11.48 6.42 -32.95
N ARG A 157 10.21 6.66 -32.56
CA ARG A 157 9.58 7.98 -32.60
C ARG A 157 10.30 8.98 -31.68
N ALA A 158 10.63 8.54 -30.44
CA ALA A 158 11.34 9.38 -29.48
C ALA A 158 12.76 9.71 -29.96
N LYS A 159 13.48 8.75 -30.56
CA LYS A 159 14.82 8.99 -31.11
C LYS A 159 14.82 9.88 -32.37
N ALA A 160 13.75 9.84 -33.17
CA ALA A 160 13.62 10.72 -34.36
C ALA A 160 13.29 12.17 -33.98
N ALA A 161 12.78 12.45 -32.77
CA ALA A 161 12.43 13.80 -32.32
C ALA A 161 12.86 14.01 -30.85
N PRO A 162 14.17 14.14 -30.57
CA PRO A 162 14.68 14.32 -29.21
C PRO A 162 14.07 15.55 -28.52
N GLY A 163 13.67 15.40 -27.25
CA GLY A 163 13.08 16.45 -26.43
C GLY A 163 11.65 16.88 -26.82
N LYS A 164 11.02 16.22 -27.81
CA LYS A 164 9.66 16.57 -28.26
C LYS A 164 8.54 15.73 -27.63
N LEU A 165 8.83 14.52 -27.22
CA LEU A 165 7.85 13.67 -26.57
C LEU A 165 7.79 13.99 -25.08
N ASN A 166 6.58 13.87 -24.53
CA ASN A 166 6.29 14.00 -23.11
C ASN A 166 5.82 12.67 -22.55
N TYR A 167 6.28 12.29 -21.35
CA TYR A 167 5.69 11.18 -20.64
C TYR A 167 5.07 11.61 -19.31
N GLY A 168 3.96 10.98 -18.95
CA GLY A 168 3.23 11.25 -17.72
C GLY A 168 3.30 10.12 -16.72
N ALA A 169 3.38 10.47 -15.44
CA ALA A 169 3.20 9.53 -14.34
C ALA A 169 2.64 10.26 -13.12
N GLY A 170 1.81 9.56 -12.35
CA GLY A 170 1.07 10.14 -11.22
C GLY A 170 1.63 9.82 -9.84
N ILE A 171 2.62 8.93 -9.74
CA ILE A 171 3.28 8.54 -8.49
C ILE A 171 4.78 8.28 -8.74
N ILE A 172 5.57 8.31 -7.67
CA ILE A 172 7.04 8.16 -7.78
C ILE A 172 7.43 6.84 -8.44
N THR A 173 6.75 5.72 -8.14
CA THR A 173 7.07 4.40 -8.72
C THR A 173 6.91 4.39 -10.23
N THR A 174 5.80 4.91 -10.75
CA THR A 174 5.55 4.97 -12.19
C THR A 174 6.44 6.01 -12.87
N ARG A 175 6.78 7.13 -12.19
CA ARG A 175 7.79 8.08 -12.64
C ARG A 175 9.15 7.41 -12.78
N LEU A 176 9.57 6.67 -11.75
CA LEU A 176 10.84 5.95 -11.76
C LEU A 176 10.90 4.92 -12.89
N ALA A 177 9.82 4.16 -13.10
CA ALA A 177 9.74 3.21 -14.21
C ALA A 177 9.91 3.87 -15.58
N GLY A 178 9.20 4.97 -15.82
CA GLY A 178 9.35 5.75 -17.05
C GLY A 178 10.75 6.36 -17.21
N TYR A 179 11.31 6.87 -16.11
CA TYR A 179 12.67 7.38 -16.11
C TYR A 179 13.70 6.29 -16.46
N LEU A 180 13.62 5.12 -15.83
CA LEU A 180 14.51 3.99 -16.13
C LEU A 180 14.37 3.54 -17.59
N PHE A 181 13.14 3.43 -18.09
CA PHE A 181 12.89 3.12 -19.50
C PHE A 181 13.55 4.13 -20.43
N ASN A 182 13.37 5.43 -20.21
CA ASN A 182 13.93 6.47 -21.05
C ASN A 182 15.45 6.47 -21.02
N ARG A 183 16.05 6.36 -19.83
CA ARG A 183 17.50 6.29 -19.66
C ARG A 183 18.12 5.09 -20.37
N GLU A 184 17.61 3.89 -20.09
CA GLU A 184 18.17 2.64 -20.64
C GLU A 184 17.95 2.52 -22.15
N ALA A 185 16.85 3.07 -22.67
CA ALA A 185 16.60 3.14 -24.12
C ALA A 185 17.29 4.33 -24.81
N GLY A 186 17.97 5.21 -24.07
CA GLY A 186 18.65 6.39 -24.59
C GLY A 186 17.69 7.42 -25.20
N LEU A 187 16.59 7.72 -24.52
CA LEU A 187 15.53 8.63 -24.97
C LEU A 187 15.64 9.99 -24.27
N ASP A 188 15.58 11.05 -25.06
CA ASP A 188 15.41 12.41 -24.57
C ASP A 188 13.91 12.76 -24.59
N VAL A 189 13.27 12.73 -23.42
CA VAL A 189 11.83 12.88 -23.22
C VAL A 189 11.56 13.72 -21.98
N GLN A 190 10.58 14.62 -22.05
CA GLN A 190 10.19 15.44 -20.90
C GLN A 190 9.20 14.70 -19.99
N TYR A 191 9.41 14.81 -18.68
CA TYR A 191 8.48 14.30 -17.68
C TYR A 191 7.46 15.38 -17.30
N ILE A 192 6.16 15.02 -17.35
CA ILE A 192 5.05 15.86 -16.91
C ILE A 192 4.42 15.21 -15.65
N PRO A 193 4.48 15.86 -14.48
CA PRO A 193 3.93 15.34 -13.24
C PRO A 193 2.41 15.44 -13.19
N PHE A 194 1.78 14.41 -12.61
CA PHE A 194 0.35 14.37 -12.27
C PHE A 194 0.14 13.94 -10.82
N ASN A 195 -1.05 14.22 -10.27
CA ASN A 195 -1.42 13.83 -8.92
C ASN A 195 -2.27 12.54 -8.92
N GLY A 196 -1.63 11.39 -9.17
CA GLY A 196 -2.28 10.08 -9.20
C GLY A 196 -2.78 9.66 -10.58
N SER A 197 -3.34 8.44 -10.67
CA SER A 197 -3.69 7.79 -11.93
C SER A 197 -4.78 8.49 -12.75
N PRO A 198 -5.94 8.93 -12.21
CA PRO A 198 -6.98 9.53 -13.03
C PRO A 198 -6.52 10.76 -13.82
N PRO A 199 -5.84 11.76 -13.22
CA PRO A 199 -5.33 12.90 -13.98
C PRO A 199 -4.20 12.52 -14.97
N THR A 200 -3.40 11.49 -14.68
CA THR A 200 -2.37 10.99 -15.60
C THR A 200 -3.03 10.44 -16.88
N VAL A 201 -4.03 9.60 -16.74
CA VAL A 201 -4.78 9.02 -17.86
C VAL A 201 -5.52 10.11 -18.66
N GLN A 202 -6.11 11.09 -17.98
CA GLN A 202 -6.74 12.22 -18.65
C GLN A 202 -5.72 13.04 -19.45
N GLY A 203 -4.51 13.26 -18.92
CA GLY A 203 -3.41 13.92 -19.62
C GLY A 203 -3.03 13.21 -20.91
N LEU A 204 -3.02 11.86 -20.92
CA LEU A 204 -2.79 11.08 -22.14
C LEU A 204 -3.93 11.24 -23.14
N LEU A 205 -5.19 11.14 -22.70
CA LEU A 205 -6.36 11.24 -23.57
C LEU A 205 -6.46 12.60 -24.26
N THR A 206 -6.06 13.67 -23.58
CA THR A 206 -6.08 15.05 -24.12
C THR A 206 -4.85 15.40 -24.93
N GLY A 207 -3.84 14.54 -24.99
CA GLY A 207 -2.58 14.80 -25.71
C GLY A 207 -1.60 15.69 -24.97
N ALA A 208 -1.81 15.97 -23.68
CA ALA A 208 -0.82 16.68 -22.86
C ALA A 208 0.48 15.89 -22.71
N VAL A 209 0.40 14.56 -22.82
CA VAL A 209 1.55 13.66 -22.89
C VAL A 209 1.37 12.63 -23.99
N ASP A 210 2.47 12.09 -24.51
CA ASP A 210 2.48 11.12 -25.60
C ASP A 210 2.33 9.70 -25.12
N TYR A 211 2.84 9.39 -23.92
CA TYR A 211 2.69 8.10 -23.26
C TYR A 211 2.70 8.26 -21.73
N ILE A 212 2.18 7.25 -21.06
CA ILE A 212 2.14 7.20 -19.60
C ILE A 212 2.66 5.86 -19.09
N VAL A 213 3.16 5.89 -17.86
CA VAL A 213 3.26 4.70 -17.02
C VAL A 213 2.23 4.84 -15.90
N ASP A 214 1.24 3.94 -15.87
CA ASP A 214 0.12 4.03 -14.95
C ASP A 214 -0.39 2.64 -14.50
N GLY A 215 -1.17 2.63 -13.41
CA GLY A 215 -1.76 1.42 -12.86
C GLY A 215 -2.80 0.80 -13.80
N THR A 216 -2.83 -0.53 -13.87
CA THR A 216 -3.78 -1.28 -14.71
C THR A 216 -5.23 -0.91 -14.43
N ALA A 217 -5.62 -0.73 -13.17
CA ALA A 217 -7.01 -0.49 -12.78
C ALA A 217 -7.64 0.76 -13.42
N THR A 218 -6.87 1.82 -13.63
CA THR A 218 -7.36 3.06 -14.24
C THR A 218 -7.33 2.98 -15.78
N SER A 219 -6.30 2.33 -16.32
CA SER A 219 -6.09 2.25 -17.78
C SER A 219 -6.92 1.15 -18.46
N LEU A 220 -7.19 0.02 -17.78
CA LEU A 220 -7.84 -1.16 -18.35
C LEU A 220 -9.21 -0.88 -18.98
N PRO A 221 -10.16 -0.17 -18.34
CA PRO A 221 -11.45 0.12 -18.97
C PRO A 221 -11.32 0.92 -20.28
N LEU A 222 -10.32 1.80 -20.36
CA LEU A 222 -10.07 2.61 -21.54
C LEU A 222 -9.34 1.83 -22.65
N ILE A 223 -8.52 0.85 -22.28
CA ILE A 223 -7.90 -0.09 -23.21
C ILE A 223 -9.00 -0.99 -23.82
N GLN A 224 -9.89 -1.52 -23.01
CA GLN A 224 -11.02 -2.32 -23.45
C GLN A 224 -12.00 -1.53 -24.34
N ALA A 225 -12.16 -0.23 -24.06
CA ALA A 225 -12.95 0.68 -24.90
C ALA A 225 -12.21 1.15 -26.17
N GLY A 226 -10.99 0.69 -26.44
CA GLY A 226 -10.19 1.05 -27.61
C GLY A 226 -9.69 2.51 -27.60
N LYS A 227 -9.72 3.21 -26.48
CA LYS A 227 -9.22 4.59 -26.33
C LYS A 227 -7.72 4.64 -26.05
N LEU A 228 -7.22 3.67 -25.29
CA LEU A 228 -5.80 3.49 -24.98
C LEU A 228 -5.29 2.17 -25.56
N ARG A 229 -3.98 2.10 -25.75
CA ARG A 229 -3.24 0.89 -26.09
C ARG A 229 -2.16 0.65 -25.05
N ALA A 230 -2.16 -0.51 -24.41
CA ALA A 230 -1.04 -0.97 -23.62
C ALA A 230 0.06 -1.48 -24.55
N LEU A 231 1.24 -0.91 -24.48
CA LEU A 231 2.42 -1.36 -25.24
C LEU A 231 3.19 -2.44 -24.48
N ALA A 232 3.25 -2.34 -23.18
CA ALA A 232 3.93 -3.30 -22.31
C ALA A 232 3.43 -3.18 -20.86
N LYS A 233 3.68 -4.23 -20.06
CA LYS A 233 3.50 -4.24 -18.60
C LYS A 233 4.84 -4.22 -17.89
N LEU A 234 4.89 -3.70 -16.67
CA LEU A 234 6.13 -3.44 -15.92
C LEU A 234 6.60 -4.61 -15.06
N ASN A 235 6.09 -5.80 -15.29
CA ASN A 235 6.57 -7.03 -14.67
C ASN A 235 6.25 -8.25 -15.56
N SER A 236 6.84 -9.39 -15.23
CA SER A 236 6.66 -10.64 -15.98
C SER A 236 5.44 -11.44 -15.52
N ARG A 237 4.69 -11.01 -14.49
CA ARG A 237 3.52 -11.75 -13.98
C ARG A 237 2.40 -11.79 -15.01
N PRO A 238 1.62 -12.87 -15.06
CA PRO A 238 0.43 -12.93 -15.89
C PRO A 238 -0.53 -11.77 -15.57
N LEU A 239 -1.12 -11.18 -16.61
CA LEU A 239 -2.20 -10.21 -16.50
C LEU A 239 -3.39 -10.75 -17.28
N PRO A 240 -4.31 -11.51 -16.64
CA PRO A 240 -5.38 -12.23 -17.33
C PRO A 240 -6.28 -11.34 -18.19
N ALA A 241 -6.48 -10.07 -17.77
CA ALA A 241 -7.28 -9.12 -18.53
C ALA A 241 -6.61 -8.65 -19.84
N LEU A 242 -5.29 -8.81 -19.99
CA LEU A 242 -4.49 -8.42 -21.16
C LEU A 242 -3.38 -9.47 -21.38
N PRO A 243 -3.74 -10.71 -21.77
CA PRO A 243 -2.79 -11.83 -21.84
C PRO A 243 -1.70 -11.64 -22.91
N GLU A 244 -2.00 -10.87 -23.96
CA GLU A 244 -1.10 -10.56 -25.07
C GLU A 244 -0.02 -9.53 -24.70
N VAL A 245 -0.21 -8.73 -23.63
CA VAL A 245 0.71 -7.67 -23.24
C VAL A 245 1.93 -8.26 -22.53
N ARG A 246 3.09 -8.15 -23.15
CA ARG A 246 4.35 -8.68 -22.64
C ARG A 246 5.04 -7.70 -21.70
N SER A 247 6.06 -8.15 -20.96
CA SER A 247 6.80 -7.27 -20.06
C SER A 247 7.64 -6.26 -20.84
N LEU A 248 7.76 -5.05 -20.29
CA LEU A 248 8.58 -3.98 -20.85
C LEU A 248 10.05 -4.39 -20.93
N ALA A 249 10.53 -5.16 -19.95
CA ALA A 249 11.87 -5.72 -19.96
C ALA A 249 12.14 -6.55 -21.24
N VAL A 250 11.17 -7.37 -21.65
CA VAL A 250 11.25 -8.19 -22.88
C VAL A 250 11.07 -7.33 -24.13
N GLU A 251 10.07 -6.45 -24.17
CA GLU A 251 9.75 -5.65 -25.37
C GLU A 251 10.85 -4.62 -25.69
N ALA A 252 11.45 -4.03 -24.64
CA ALA A 252 12.55 -3.09 -24.80
C ALA A 252 13.93 -3.76 -24.84
N GLY A 253 14.04 -5.04 -24.44
CA GLY A 253 15.32 -5.73 -24.29
C GLY A 253 16.14 -5.22 -23.10
N ILE A 254 15.48 -4.74 -22.03
CA ILE A 254 16.11 -4.09 -20.87
C ILE A 254 15.70 -4.85 -19.59
N PRO A 255 16.51 -5.84 -19.13
CA PRO A 255 16.17 -6.65 -17.95
C PRO A 255 15.95 -5.86 -16.65
N ALA A 256 16.62 -4.70 -16.52
CA ALA A 256 16.48 -3.81 -15.34
C ALA A 256 15.05 -3.26 -15.14
N LEU A 257 14.19 -3.35 -16.16
CA LEU A 257 12.79 -2.93 -16.10
C LEU A 257 11.83 -4.03 -15.61
N ASP A 258 12.34 -5.21 -15.25
CA ASP A 258 11.49 -6.26 -14.70
C ASP A 258 11.15 -6.01 -13.23
N ASP A 259 9.92 -6.37 -12.85
CA ASP A 259 9.36 -6.25 -11.50
C ASP A 259 9.36 -4.84 -10.88
N VAL A 260 9.10 -3.81 -11.69
CA VAL A 260 8.70 -2.50 -11.15
C VAL A 260 7.20 -2.54 -10.86
N SER A 261 6.85 -3.11 -9.72
CA SER A 261 5.45 -3.32 -9.31
C SER A 261 5.04 -2.30 -8.26
N THR A 262 3.80 -1.83 -8.35
CA THR A 262 3.16 -1.10 -7.26
C THR A 262 2.43 -2.08 -6.33
N TRP A 263 2.33 -1.74 -5.06
CA TRP A 263 1.55 -2.52 -4.12
C TRP A 263 0.79 -1.60 -3.16
N ILE A 264 -0.29 -2.12 -2.62
CA ILE A 264 -1.12 -1.47 -1.62
C ILE A 264 -1.16 -2.38 -0.40
N GLY A 265 -0.94 -1.82 0.77
CA GLY A 265 -1.12 -2.49 2.05
C GLY A 265 -1.95 -1.65 3.00
N PHE A 266 -2.44 -2.28 4.04
CA PHE A 266 -3.19 -1.60 5.09
C PHE A 266 -2.36 -1.55 6.35
N VAL A 267 -2.30 -0.38 6.97
CA VAL A 267 -1.59 -0.14 8.23
C VAL A 267 -2.46 0.67 9.19
N ALA A 268 -2.15 0.58 10.47
CA ALA A 268 -2.73 1.41 11.53
C ALA A 268 -1.61 2.22 12.21
N PRO A 269 -1.91 3.24 13.06
CA PRO A 269 -0.93 3.88 13.91
C PRO A 269 -0.17 2.87 14.78
N ALA A 270 1.12 3.11 15.00
CA ALA A 270 1.94 2.25 15.85
C ALA A 270 1.36 2.15 17.27
N GLY A 271 1.41 0.96 17.87
CA GLY A 271 0.81 0.69 19.17
C GLY A 271 -0.66 0.28 19.13
N THR A 272 -1.28 0.18 17.95
CA THR A 272 -2.62 -0.39 17.81
C THR A 272 -2.63 -1.83 18.36
N PRO A 273 -3.59 -2.18 19.26
CA PRO A 273 -3.64 -3.49 19.89
C PRO A 273 -3.60 -4.64 18.89
N ARG A 274 -2.78 -5.64 19.15
CA ARG A 274 -2.58 -6.79 18.28
C ARG A 274 -3.89 -7.51 17.92
N GLY A 275 -4.79 -7.69 18.87
CA GLY A 275 -6.10 -8.31 18.60
C GLY A 275 -6.94 -7.57 17.59
N ILE A 276 -6.85 -6.22 17.55
CA ILE A 276 -7.52 -5.39 16.53
C ILE A 276 -6.86 -5.57 15.16
N ILE A 277 -5.53 -5.55 15.09
CA ILE A 277 -4.77 -5.79 13.85
C ILE A 277 -5.15 -7.16 13.26
N ASP A 278 -5.13 -8.21 14.06
CA ASP A 278 -5.47 -9.57 13.65
C ASP A 278 -6.93 -9.71 13.21
N LYS A 279 -7.85 -8.98 13.86
CA LYS A 279 -9.26 -8.97 13.48
C LYS A 279 -9.47 -8.37 12.10
N ILE A 280 -8.84 -7.22 11.83
CA ILE A 280 -8.91 -6.56 10.52
C ILE A 280 -8.28 -7.46 9.44
N GLN A 281 -7.07 -7.97 9.71
CA GLN A 281 -6.33 -8.84 8.80
C GLN A 281 -7.15 -10.07 8.38
N ARG A 282 -7.71 -10.79 9.35
CA ARG A 282 -8.54 -11.99 9.09
C ARG A 282 -9.73 -11.69 8.17
N GLU A 283 -10.41 -10.57 8.36
CA GLU A 283 -11.57 -10.22 7.52
C GLU A 283 -11.16 -9.84 6.10
N VAL A 284 -10.02 -9.16 5.92
CA VAL A 284 -9.47 -8.86 4.58
C VAL A 284 -9.07 -10.16 3.86
N VAL A 285 -8.40 -11.09 4.55
CA VAL A 285 -8.02 -12.39 3.96
C VAL A 285 -9.25 -13.20 3.56
N LYS A 286 -10.26 -13.29 4.43
CA LYS A 286 -11.53 -13.97 4.12
C LYS A 286 -12.24 -13.34 2.92
N MET A 287 -12.21 -12.01 2.81
CA MET A 287 -12.80 -11.31 1.68
C MET A 287 -12.16 -11.73 0.35
N TYR A 288 -10.84 -11.90 0.29
CA TYR A 288 -10.16 -12.32 -0.93
C TYR A 288 -10.40 -13.78 -1.31
N ALA A 289 -10.84 -14.61 -0.37
CA ALA A 289 -11.29 -15.98 -0.65
C ALA A 289 -12.70 -16.04 -1.27
N ASP A 290 -13.45 -14.93 -1.24
CA ASP A 290 -14.74 -14.83 -1.92
C ASP A 290 -14.53 -14.67 -3.43
N PRO A 291 -14.95 -15.65 -4.27
CA PRO A 291 -14.69 -15.60 -5.71
C PRO A 291 -15.35 -14.40 -6.40
N VAL A 292 -16.48 -13.92 -5.91
CA VAL A 292 -17.20 -12.77 -6.48
C VAL A 292 -16.37 -11.49 -6.28
N ILE A 293 -15.79 -11.31 -5.10
CA ILE A 293 -14.94 -10.16 -4.78
C ILE A 293 -13.61 -10.26 -5.54
N ALA A 294 -13.00 -11.46 -5.56
CA ALA A 294 -11.75 -11.70 -6.28
C ALA A 294 -11.91 -11.39 -7.78
N GLU A 295 -12.98 -11.88 -8.40
CA GLU A 295 -13.30 -11.59 -9.81
C GLU A 295 -13.57 -10.11 -10.04
N LYS A 296 -14.34 -9.44 -9.18
CA LYS A 296 -14.62 -8.00 -9.27
C LYS A 296 -13.33 -7.17 -9.23
N LEU A 297 -12.40 -7.49 -8.33
CA LEU A 297 -11.11 -6.81 -8.24
C LEU A 297 -10.21 -7.11 -9.44
N GLN A 298 -10.18 -8.35 -9.89
CA GLN A 298 -9.42 -8.74 -11.08
C GLN A 298 -9.91 -8.04 -12.34
N ASN A 299 -11.24 -7.96 -12.53
CA ASN A 299 -11.86 -7.24 -13.65
C ASN A 299 -11.60 -5.73 -13.56
N ALA A 300 -11.40 -5.19 -12.35
CA ALA A 300 -10.92 -3.83 -12.13
C ALA A 300 -9.40 -3.68 -12.27
N GLY A 301 -8.66 -4.70 -12.71
CA GLY A 301 -7.21 -4.64 -12.89
C GLY A 301 -6.41 -4.62 -11.59
N ILE A 302 -7.01 -5.08 -10.48
CA ILE A 302 -6.37 -5.16 -9.17
C ILE A 302 -6.04 -6.61 -8.86
N SER A 303 -4.75 -6.92 -8.74
CA SER A 303 -4.28 -8.24 -8.35
C SER A 303 -4.20 -8.32 -6.83
N THR A 304 -5.15 -9.00 -6.20
CA THR A 304 -5.21 -9.17 -4.75
C THR A 304 -3.98 -9.88 -4.20
N ALA A 305 -3.54 -9.48 -3.04
CA ALA A 305 -2.51 -10.15 -2.26
C ALA A 305 -2.86 -10.01 -0.78
N SER A 306 -2.49 -10.98 0.02
CA SER A 306 -2.62 -10.92 1.47
C SER A 306 -1.38 -11.48 2.15
N SER A 307 -1.20 -11.11 3.41
CA SER A 307 -0.09 -11.57 4.23
C SER A 307 -0.50 -11.56 5.71
N SER A 308 0.29 -12.17 6.57
CA SER A 308 0.28 -11.83 7.98
C SER A 308 0.86 -10.43 8.21
N PRO A 309 0.65 -9.81 9.37
CA PRO A 309 1.29 -8.55 9.74
C PRO A 309 2.82 -8.64 9.70
N GLU A 310 3.40 -9.76 10.16
CA GLU A 310 4.83 -10.01 10.18
C GLU A 310 5.42 -10.16 8.78
N GLU A 311 4.73 -10.90 7.91
CA GLU A 311 5.13 -11.04 6.50
C GLU A 311 5.09 -9.70 5.78
N PHE A 312 4.10 -8.84 6.10
CA PHE A 312 4.03 -7.51 5.51
C PHE A 312 5.16 -6.60 6.01
N ASP A 313 5.49 -6.62 7.31
CA ASP A 313 6.66 -5.88 7.84
C ASP A 313 7.96 -6.33 7.16
N ALA A 314 8.18 -7.65 7.08
CA ALA A 314 9.36 -8.21 6.42
C ALA A 314 9.43 -7.83 4.93
N PHE A 315 8.29 -7.81 4.24
CA PHE A 315 8.19 -7.38 2.86
C PHE A 315 8.57 -5.89 2.69
N VAL A 316 8.07 -5.00 3.55
CA VAL A 316 8.40 -3.56 3.50
C VAL A 316 9.89 -3.34 3.73
N ARG A 317 10.51 -4.03 4.70
CA ARG A 317 11.95 -3.95 4.97
C ARG A 317 12.77 -4.39 3.75
N LYS A 318 12.40 -5.51 3.13
CA LYS A 318 13.07 -6.01 1.92
C LYS A 318 12.95 -5.02 0.75
N GLU A 319 11.79 -4.39 0.58
CA GLU A 319 11.60 -3.38 -0.46
C GLU A 319 12.41 -2.09 -0.19
N LEU A 320 12.54 -1.67 1.08
CA LEU A 320 13.41 -0.56 1.46
C LEU A 320 14.87 -0.82 1.10
N ASP A 321 15.39 -2.00 1.41
CA ASP A 321 16.75 -2.38 1.07
C ASP A 321 16.95 -2.44 -0.45
N ARG A 322 16.04 -3.10 -1.16
CA ARG A 322 16.07 -3.23 -2.62
C ARG A 322 16.08 -1.87 -3.32
N TRP A 323 15.10 -1.02 -3.00
CA TRP A 323 14.99 0.28 -3.65
C TRP A 323 16.09 1.24 -3.21
N GLY A 324 16.53 1.18 -1.95
CA GLY A 324 17.70 1.91 -1.47
C GLY A 324 18.94 1.61 -2.30
N GLN A 325 19.16 0.33 -2.64
CA GLN A 325 20.27 -0.07 -3.53
C GLN A 325 20.07 0.44 -4.97
N VAL A 326 18.85 0.32 -5.54
CA VAL A 326 18.54 0.84 -6.89
C VAL A 326 18.79 2.34 -6.98
N PHE A 327 18.38 3.14 -6.01
CA PHE A 327 18.62 4.58 -6.00
C PHE A 327 20.11 4.92 -5.88
N LYS A 328 20.83 4.19 -5.02
CA LYS A 328 22.29 4.36 -4.84
C LYS A 328 23.05 4.05 -6.13
N ASP A 329 22.75 2.92 -6.78
CA ASP A 329 23.46 2.47 -7.97
C ASP A 329 23.12 3.29 -9.21
N SER A 330 21.89 3.78 -9.31
CA SER A 330 21.41 4.54 -10.45
C SER A 330 21.76 6.03 -10.41
N GLY A 331 22.09 6.57 -9.24
CA GLY A 331 22.31 8.00 -9.04
C GLY A 331 21.07 8.88 -9.30
N ILE A 332 19.87 8.26 -9.35
CA ILE A 332 18.62 8.96 -9.65
C ILE A 332 18.28 9.91 -8.52
N GLN A 333 18.03 11.17 -8.88
CA GLN A 333 17.41 12.17 -8.01
C GLN A 333 16.00 12.45 -8.53
N LEU A 334 14.99 12.09 -7.74
CA LEU A 334 13.57 12.30 -8.05
C LEU A 334 13.03 13.57 -7.34
N ASN A 335 13.81 14.65 -7.34
CA ASN A 335 13.38 15.93 -6.75
C ASN A 335 12.31 16.61 -7.59
#